data_b62529fe982f8ad66ff85ad3970ff91c
#
_entry.id   b62529fe982f8ad66ff85ad3970ff91c
#
_cell.length_a   1.000
_cell.length_b   1.000
_cell.length_c   1.000
_cell.angle_alpha   90.00
_cell.angle_beta   90.00
_cell.angle_gamma   90.00
#
_symmetry.space_group_name_H-M   'P 1'
#
loop_
_entity.id
_entity.type
_entity.pdbx_description
1 polymer ?
#
loop_
_entity_poly.entity_id
_entity_poly.type
_entity_poly.pdbx_seq_one_letter_code
_entity_poly.pdbx_strand_id
1 'polypeptide(L)'
;MFKFIKILPLALLVLFVSACSSVKLDDANGVAEVNAKGSMTYDPISDPKSSVYGKRSIYFEFDSFTVDPKYVSTISAHASYLKAFQKQKASIIIQGNTDDRGTAEYNLALGQKRSEAVKKALLAQGVSESQLEAVSFGKERPANPAQTEAAFKENRRADFVYQ
;
A
#
# COMPACT_ATOMS: atom_id res chain seq x y z
N MET A 1 -31.11 -43.77 57.54
CA MET A 1 -30.71 -42.38 57.89
C MET A 1 -29.72 -41.87 56.88
N PHE A 2 -30.15 -41.22 55.80
CA PHE A 2 -29.28 -40.64 54.77
C PHE A 2 -29.19 -39.16 55.02
N LYS A 3 -27.96 -38.66 55.30
CA LYS A 3 -27.64 -37.24 55.45
C LYS A 3 -27.38 -36.64 54.07
N PHE A 4 -28.24 -35.74 53.60
CA PHE A 4 -28.04 -34.95 52.41
C PHE A 4 -26.98 -33.87 52.68
N ILE A 5 -25.84 -33.98 51.97
CA ILE A 5 -24.81 -32.92 51.93
C ILE A 5 -25.22 -31.93 50.81
N LYS A 6 -25.52 -30.69 51.21
CA LYS A 6 -25.82 -29.58 50.28
C LYS A 6 -24.48 -29.07 49.74
N ILE A 7 -24.23 -29.29 48.46
CA ILE A 7 -23.08 -28.70 47.75
C ILE A 7 -23.53 -27.33 47.23
N LEU A 8 -22.92 -26.28 47.76
CA LEU A 8 -23.08 -24.88 47.34
C LEU A 8 -22.23 -24.63 46.04
N PRO A 9 -22.76 -24.15 44.94
CA PRO A 9 -21.93 -23.81 43.77
C PRO A 9 -21.20 -22.49 44.00
N LEU A 10 -19.86 -22.56 44.04
CA LEU A 10 -18.95 -21.41 44.05
C LEU A 10 -19.00 -20.74 42.66
N ALA A 11 -19.66 -19.57 42.58
CA ALA A 11 -19.69 -18.75 41.38
C ALA A 11 -18.31 -18.11 41.16
N LEU A 12 -17.57 -18.60 40.18
CA LEU A 12 -16.30 -18.03 39.74
C LEU A 12 -16.56 -16.76 38.92
N LEU A 13 -16.43 -15.59 39.55
CA LEU A 13 -16.51 -14.29 38.92
C LEU A 13 -15.23 -14.04 38.11
N VAL A 14 -15.26 -14.25 36.78
CA VAL A 14 -14.14 -13.91 35.90
C VAL A 14 -14.21 -12.41 35.61
N LEU A 15 -13.31 -11.66 36.24
CA LEU A 15 -13.08 -10.25 35.92
C LEU A 15 -12.26 -10.15 34.63
N PHE A 16 -12.90 -9.78 33.52
CA PHE A 16 -12.21 -9.35 32.32
C PHE A 16 -11.57 -7.97 32.58
N VAL A 17 -10.30 -7.96 32.85
CA VAL A 17 -9.50 -6.72 32.83
C VAL A 17 -9.27 -6.38 31.37
N SER A 18 -10.03 -5.42 30.86
CA SER A 18 -9.77 -4.77 29.57
C SER A 18 -8.53 -3.88 29.74
N ALA A 19 -7.37 -4.39 29.31
CA ALA A 19 -6.14 -3.60 29.24
C ALA A 19 -6.22 -2.72 27.98
N CYS A 20 -6.74 -1.50 28.13
CA CYS A 20 -6.48 -0.42 27.18
C CYS A 20 -5.02 0.00 27.32
N SER A 21 -4.13 -0.51 26.48
CA SER A 21 -2.79 0.04 26.35
C SER A 21 -2.86 1.35 25.58
N SER A 22 -2.76 2.47 26.28
CA SER A 22 -2.55 3.77 25.68
C SER A 22 -1.16 3.82 25.04
N VAL A 23 -1.09 3.87 23.73
CA VAL A 23 0.13 4.12 22.97
C VAL A 23 0.51 5.59 23.15
N LYS A 24 1.65 5.86 23.78
CA LYS A 24 2.26 7.19 23.77
C LYS A 24 2.81 7.45 22.37
N LEU A 25 2.27 8.46 21.69
CA LEU A 25 2.86 9.04 20.46
C LEU A 25 4.06 9.89 20.90
N ASP A 26 5.26 9.40 20.66
CA ASP A 26 6.44 10.25 20.66
C ASP A 26 6.56 10.92 19.30
N ASP A 27 6.58 12.25 19.31
CA ASP A 27 6.75 13.11 18.15
C ASP A 27 8.11 12.89 17.49
N ALA A 28 8.13 12.14 16.37
CA ALA A 28 9.21 12.23 15.38
C ALA A 28 8.76 11.63 14.05
N ASN A 29 8.31 12.48 13.13
CA ASN A 29 8.37 12.35 11.67
C ASN A 29 8.31 10.94 11.06
N GLY A 30 7.12 10.42 10.86
CA GLY A 30 6.85 9.25 10.05
C GLY A 30 5.39 8.85 10.22
N VAL A 31 4.55 9.12 9.22
CA VAL A 31 3.16 8.65 9.25
C VAL A 31 3.18 7.14 9.11
N ALA A 32 3.08 6.43 10.24
CA ALA A 32 2.93 4.98 10.23
C ALA A 32 1.44 4.66 9.99
N GLU A 33 1.13 4.11 8.83
CA GLU A 33 -0.19 3.52 8.59
C GLU A 33 -0.31 2.18 9.31
N VAL A 34 -1.34 2.05 10.13
CA VAL A 34 -1.66 0.79 10.84
C VAL A 34 -2.47 -0.09 9.90
N ASN A 35 -1.95 -1.25 9.53
CA ASN A 35 -2.73 -2.22 8.77
C ASN A 35 -3.78 -2.90 9.66
N ALA A 36 -4.78 -3.58 9.05
CA ALA A 36 -5.88 -4.25 9.76
C ALA A 36 -5.45 -5.35 10.77
N LYS A 37 -4.15 -5.63 10.90
CA LYS A 37 -3.55 -6.55 11.87
C LYS A 37 -2.79 -5.85 13.00
N GLY A 38 -2.83 -4.50 13.07
CA GLY A 38 -2.17 -3.74 14.14
C GLY A 38 -0.63 -3.76 14.07
N SER A 39 -0.03 -4.19 12.97
CA SER A 39 1.41 -4.09 12.73
C SER A 39 1.72 -2.75 12.08
N MET A 40 2.60 -1.96 12.68
CA MET A 40 3.19 -0.79 12.04
C MET A 40 4.11 -1.27 10.92
N THR A 41 3.68 -1.11 9.66
CA THR A 41 4.55 -1.35 8.51
C THR A 41 5.38 -0.09 8.26
N TYR A 42 6.70 -0.24 8.24
CA TYR A 42 7.60 0.83 7.83
C TYR A 42 7.37 1.16 6.35
N ASP A 43 6.93 2.39 6.06
CA ASP A 43 6.81 2.89 4.69
C ASP A 43 8.06 3.68 4.29
N PRO A 44 8.95 3.11 3.48
CA PRO A 44 10.19 3.78 3.09
C PRO A 44 9.97 5.03 2.23
N ILE A 45 8.79 5.19 1.63
CA ILE A 45 8.46 6.39 0.83
C ILE A 45 8.26 7.61 1.74
N SER A 46 7.85 7.39 2.97
CA SER A 46 7.61 8.44 3.97
C SER A 46 8.85 8.76 4.83
N ASP A 47 9.91 7.92 4.78
CA ASP A 47 11.15 8.14 5.53
C ASP A 47 12.14 9.03 4.76
N PRO A 48 12.47 10.25 5.26
CA PRO A 48 13.43 11.14 4.61
C PRO A 48 14.84 10.56 4.40
N LYS A 49 15.21 9.52 5.15
CA LYS A 49 16.50 8.82 5.02
C LYS A 49 16.50 7.74 3.94
N SER A 50 15.33 7.39 3.42
CA SER A 50 15.19 6.37 2.40
C SER A 50 15.53 6.89 1.00
N SER A 51 16.16 6.05 0.18
CA SER A 51 16.43 6.35 -1.25
C SER A 51 15.18 6.52 -2.10
N VAL A 52 14.03 6.04 -1.61
CA VAL A 52 12.72 6.14 -2.28
C VAL A 52 11.82 7.23 -1.69
N TYR A 53 12.34 8.05 -0.77
CA TYR A 53 11.58 9.14 -0.15
C TYR A 53 10.88 10.03 -1.18
N GLY A 54 9.59 10.26 -1.00
CA GLY A 54 8.76 11.11 -1.86
C GLY A 54 8.47 10.56 -3.26
N LYS A 55 8.97 9.36 -3.61
CA LYS A 55 8.79 8.75 -4.94
C LYS A 55 7.58 7.81 -4.97
N ARG A 56 6.40 8.31 -4.61
CA ARG A 56 5.20 7.46 -4.45
C ARG A 56 4.56 7.04 -5.76
N SER A 57 4.57 7.87 -6.80
CA SER A 57 3.71 7.70 -7.96
C SER A 57 4.42 7.94 -9.28
N ILE A 58 4.00 7.19 -10.29
CA ILE A 58 4.30 7.42 -11.72
C ILE A 58 3.02 7.86 -12.39
N TYR A 59 3.07 8.99 -13.10
CA TYR A 59 1.90 9.56 -13.80
C TYR A 59 1.93 9.25 -15.29
N PHE A 60 0.74 9.17 -15.89
CA PHE A 60 0.55 8.79 -17.28
C PHE A 60 -0.23 9.86 -18.05
N GLU A 61 0.02 9.90 -19.35
CA GLU A 61 -0.78 10.69 -20.27
C GLU A 61 -2.21 10.11 -20.43
N PHE A 62 -3.10 10.92 -20.99
CA PHE A 62 -4.47 10.47 -21.26
C PHE A 62 -4.45 9.24 -22.16
N ASP A 63 -5.26 8.24 -21.80
CA ASP A 63 -5.41 6.97 -22.53
C ASP A 63 -4.09 6.21 -22.78
N SER A 64 -3.06 6.46 -21.96
CA SER A 64 -1.73 5.86 -22.09
C SER A 64 -1.37 5.02 -20.86
N PHE A 65 -0.58 3.97 -21.11
CA PHE A 65 0.12 3.15 -20.12
C PHE A 65 1.63 3.12 -20.36
N THR A 66 2.15 4.00 -21.24
CA THR A 66 3.57 4.13 -21.50
C THR A 66 4.24 4.89 -20.39
N VAL A 67 5.27 4.30 -19.79
CA VAL A 67 6.07 4.95 -18.73
C VAL A 67 6.95 6.02 -19.39
N ASP A 68 6.78 7.27 -18.97
CA ASP A 68 7.59 8.40 -19.45
C ASP A 68 9.05 8.23 -18.98
N PRO A 69 10.08 8.46 -19.84
CA PRO A 69 11.49 8.39 -19.49
C PRO A 69 11.92 9.21 -18.28
N LYS A 70 11.22 10.29 -17.95
CA LYS A 70 11.48 11.09 -16.74
C LYS A 70 11.38 10.29 -15.44
N TYR A 71 10.65 9.15 -15.43
CA TYR A 71 10.50 8.29 -14.27
C TYR A 71 11.56 7.18 -14.13
N VAL A 72 12.51 7.10 -15.05
CA VAL A 72 13.59 6.09 -15.00
C VAL A 72 14.34 6.17 -13.66
N SER A 73 14.66 7.38 -13.18
CA SER A 73 15.33 7.57 -11.89
C SER A 73 14.49 7.11 -10.69
N THR A 74 13.18 7.34 -10.74
CA THR A 74 12.22 6.85 -9.72
C THR A 74 12.20 5.33 -9.70
N ILE A 75 12.03 4.68 -10.87
CA ILE A 75 12.02 3.23 -10.99
C ILE A 75 13.35 2.63 -10.52
N SER A 76 14.49 3.24 -10.89
CA SER A 76 15.81 2.79 -10.46
C SER A 76 16.02 2.88 -8.94
N ALA A 77 15.47 3.91 -8.30
CA ALA A 77 15.51 4.03 -6.84
C ALA A 77 14.74 2.89 -6.16
N HIS A 78 13.50 2.60 -6.63
CA HIS A 78 12.71 1.48 -6.12
C HIS A 78 13.38 0.13 -6.39
N ALA A 79 13.92 -0.08 -7.60
CA ALA A 79 14.61 -1.32 -7.94
C ALA A 79 15.83 -1.54 -7.04
N SER A 80 16.63 -0.50 -6.78
CA SER A 80 17.80 -0.58 -5.89
C SER A 80 17.37 -0.89 -4.46
N TYR A 81 16.33 -0.24 -3.96
CA TYR A 81 15.77 -0.48 -2.63
C TYR A 81 15.31 -1.94 -2.48
N LEU A 82 14.46 -2.43 -3.38
CA LEU A 82 13.92 -3.79 -3.33
C LEU A 82 15.01 -4.86 -3.39
N LYS A 83 16.04 -4.67 -4.22
CA LYS A 83 17.20 -5.57 -4.28
C LYS A 83 18.02 -5.56 -2.99
N ALA A 84 18.25 -4.38 -2.40
CA ALA A 84 18.98 -4.25 -1.14
C ALA A 84 18.27 -4.93 0.03
N PHE A 85 16.94 -4.88 0.07
CA PHE A 85 16.10 -5.42 1.14
C PHE A 85 15.37 -6.73 0.78
N GLN A 86 15.84 -7.44 -0.24
CA GLN A 86 15.25 -8.72 -0.66
C GLN A 86 15.27 -9.80 0.45
N LYS A 87 16.38 -9.88 1.22
CA LYS A 87 16.50 -10.82 2.35
C LYS A 87 15.50 -10.53 3.47
N GLN A 88 15.10 -9.28 3.64
CA GLN A 88 14.05 -8.84 4.58
C GLN A 88 12.64 -9.01 4.02
N LYS A 89 12.51 -9.63 2.83
CA LYS A 89 11.24 -9.87 2.12
C LYS A 89 10.50 -8.58 1.73
N ALA A 90 11.22 -7.47 1.56
CA ALA A 90 10.60 -6.23 1.05
C ALA A 90 9.92 -6.50 -0.29
N SER A 91 8.66 -6.13 -0.37
CA SER A 91 7.84 -6.26 -1.57
C SER A 91 6.96 -5.03 -1.75
N ILE A 92 6.43 -4.85 -2.95
CA ILE A 92 5.53 -3.75 -3.28
C ILE A 92 4.31 -4.24 -4.05
N ILE A 93 3.19 -3.58 -3.79
CA ILE A 93 2.02 -3.59 -4.67
C ILE A 93 2.09 -2.33 -5.52
N ILE A 94 1.99 -2.48 -6.83
CA ILE A 94 1.90 -1.39 -7.81
C ILE A 94 0.44 -1.21 -8.15
N GLN A 95 -0.17 -0.11 -7.70
CA GLN A 95 -1.60 0.16 -7.81
C GLN A 95 -1.87 1.08 -8.99
N GLY A 96 -2.47 0.54 -10.07
CA GLY A 96 -2.83 1.30 -11.26
C GLY A 96 -4.17 2.00 -11.11
N ASN A 97 -4.18 3.30 -11.41
CA ASN A 97 -5.34 4.18 -11.30
C ASN A 97 -5.55 4.95 -12.60
N THR A 98 -6.79 5.40 -12.84
CA THR A 98 -7.20 6.19 -14.00
C THR A 98 -7.94 7.45 -13.56
N ASP A 99 -8.17 8.38 -14.48
CA ASP A 99 -9.21 9.38 -14.28
C ASP A 99 -10.60 8.72 -14.44
N ASP A 100 -11.68 9.45 -14.18
CA ASP A 100 -13.04 8.91 -14.09
C ASP A 100 -13.76 8.81 -15.46
N ARG A 101 -13.16 9.30 -16.55
CA ARG A 101 -13.73 9.24 -17.89
C ARG A 101 -13.74 7.82 -18.43
N GLY A 102 -14.86 7.43 -19.08
CA GLY A 102 -15.05 6.08 -19.62
C GLY A 102 -15.74 5.10 -18.66
N THR A 103 -15.88 3.85 -19.11
CA THR A 103 -16.55 2.79 -18.34
C THR A 103 -15.64 2.25 -17.22
N ALA A 104 -16.23 1.60 -16.23
CA ALA A 104 -15.47 1.00 -15.13
C ALA A 104 -14.56 -0.14 -15.64
N GLU A 105 -15.08 -0.97 -16.55
CA GLU A 105 -14.34 -2.10 -17.13
C GLU A 105 -13.12 -1.61 -17.93
N TYR A 106 -13.31 -0.58 -18.75
CA TYR A 106 -12.22 0.02 -19.51
C TYR A 106 -11.12 0.56 -18.59
N ASN A 107 -11.53 1.33 -17.57
CA ASN A 107 -10.61 1.93 -16.61
C ASN A 107 -9.88 0.87 -15.77
N LEU A 108 -10.57 -0.20 -15.39
CA LEU A 108 -9.93 -1.33 -14.69
C LEU A 108 -8.83 -1.94 -15.56
N ALA A 109 -9.11 -2.19 -16.85
CA ALA A 109 -8.13 -2.73 -17.80
C ALA A 109 -6.97 -1.74 -18.04
N LEU A 110 -7.22 -0.43 -18.18
CA LEU A 110 -6.20 0.58 -18.38
C LEU A 110 -5.30 0.73 -17.13
N GLY A 111 -5.90 0.74 -15.94
CA GLY A 111 -5.16 0.75 -14.68
C GLY A 111 -4.25 -0.47 -14.53
N GLN A 112 -4.73 -1.66 -14.94
CA GLN A 112 -3.92 -2.89 -14.93
C GLN A 112 -2.72 -2.77 -15.89
N LYS A 113 -2.91 -2.28 -17.10
CA LYS A 113 -1.81 -2.05 -18.04
C LYS A 113 -0.76 -1.08 -17.49
N ARG A 114 -1.16 -0.05 -16.75
CA ARG A 114 -0.25 0.90 -16.10
C ARG A 114 0.58 0.24 -15.01
N SER A 115 -0.04 -0.49 -14.09
CA SER A 115 0.68 -1.21 -13.04
C SER A 115 1.63 -2.26 -13.61
N GLU A 116 1.22 -3.00 -14.63
CA GLU A 116 2.06 -3.98 -15.32
C GLU A 116 3.23 -3.33 -16.07
N ALA A 117 3.06 -2.16 -16.68
CA ALA A 117 4.15 -1.45 -17.33
C ALA A 117 5.24 -1.05 -16.33
N VAL A 118 4.85 -0.59 -15.15
CA VAL A 118 5.79 -0.28 -14.06
C VAL A 118 6.44 -1.56 -13.52
N LYS A 119 5.68 -2.63 -13.28
CA LYS A 119 6.20 -3.95 -12.88
C LYS A 119 7.24 -4.44 -13.88
N LYS A 120 6.95 -4.39 -15.17
CA LYS A 120 7.88 -4.78 -16.24
C LYS A 120 9.17 -3.98 -16.21
N ALA A 121 9.09 -2.67 -15.94
CA ALA A 121 10.28 -1.82 -15.83
C ALA A 121 11.15 -2.17 -14.62
N LEU A 122 10.57 -2.56 -13.49
CA LEU A 122 11.30 -3.04 -12.29
C LEU A 122 11.94 -4.41 -12.54
N LEU A 123 11.22 -5.34 -13.17
CA LEU A 123 11.77 -6.65 -13.58
C LEU A 123 12.98 -6.49 -14.50
N ALA A 124 12.92 -5.58 -15.48
CA ALA A 124 14.03 -5.27 -16.37
C ALA A 124 15.27 -4.74 -15.63
N GLN A 125 15.10 -4.19 -14.43
CA GLN A 125 16.22 -3.75 -13.56
C GLN A 125 16.65 -4.82 -12.53
N GLY A 126 16.17 -6.05 -12.68
CA GLY A 126 16.60 -7.21 -11.89
C GLY A 126 15.92 -7.35 -10.53
N VAL A 127 14.75 -6.72 -10.32
CA VAL A 127 13.92 -7.00 -9.14
C VAL A 127 13.28 -8.37 -9.31
N SER A 128 13.19 -9.15 -8.24
CA SER A 128 12.54 -10.46 -8.28
C SER A 128 11.01 -10.32 -8.47
N GLU A 129 10.43 -11.18 -9.28
CA GLU A 129 8.99 -11.20 -9.50
C GLU A 129 8.20 -11.41 -8.19
N SER A 130 8.75 -12.21 -7.27
CA SER A 130 8.15 -12.47 -5.94
C SER A 130 8.05 -11.23 -5.05
N GLN A 131 8.71 -10.12 -5.40
CA GLN A 131 8.65 -8.84 -4.69
C GLN A 131 7.62 -7.89 -5.30
N LEU A 132 6.97 -8.26 -6.42
CA LEU A 132 6.19 -7.34 -7.23
C LEU A 132 4.78 -7.87 -7.46
N GLU A 133 3.78 -7.11 -7.02
CA GLU A 133 2.38 -7.33 -7.35
C GLU A 133 1.86 -6.14 -8.16
N ALA A 134 1.07 -6.40 -9.20
CA ALA A 134 0.42 -5.37 -10.02
C ALA A 134 -1.09 -5.53 -9.90
N VAL A 135 -1.77 -4.49 -9.44
CA VAL A 135 -3.23 -4.46 -9.27
C VAL A 135 -3.81 -3.20 -9.88
N SER A 136 -5.08 -3.24 -10.25
CA SER A 136 -5.81 -2.07 -10.75
C SER A 136 -6.96 -1.72 -9.82
N PHE A 137 -7.11 -0.43 -9.58
CA PHE A 137 -8.32 0.15 -8.99
C PHE A 137 -9.15 0.93 -10.02
N GLY A 138 -8.69 0.96 -11.29
CA GLY A 138 -9.38 1.74 -12.32
C GLY A 138 -9.60 3.16 -11.84
N LYS A 139 -10.86 3.63 -11.87
CA LYS A 139 -11.28 4.95 -11.42
C LYS A 139 -11.80 5.01 -9.97
N GLU A 140 -11.78 3.90 -9.24
CA GLU A 140 -12.44 3.78 -7.93
C GLU A 140 -11.65 4.42 -6.77
N ARG A 141 -10.37 4.79 -7.01
CA ARG A 141 -9.50 5.43 -6.01
C ARG A 141 -8.91 6.75 -6.52
N PRO A 142 -9.73 7.78 -6.73
CA PRO A 142 -9.21 9.08 -7.18
C PRO A 142 -8.34 9.72 -6.09
N ALA A 143 -7.17 10.25 -6.48
CA ALA A 143 -6.35 11.11 -5.63
C ALA A 143 -6.99 12.49 -5.47
N ASN A 144 -7.65 12.95 -6.54
CA ASN A 144 -8.38 14.21 -6.56
C ASN A 144 -9.77 13.99 -7.19
N PRO A 145 -10.87 14.17 -6.45
CA PRO A 145 -12.23 13.91 -6.94
C PRO A 145 -12.79 15.02 -7.84
N ALA A 146 -12.06 16.11 -8.06
CA ALA A 146 -12.54 17.21 -8.90
C ALA A 146 -12.60 16.81 -10.38
N GLN A 147 -13.60 17.34 -11.08
CA GLN A 147 -13.86 17.10 -12.50
C GLN A 147 -13.11 18.13 -13.37
N THR A 148 -11.80 18.20 -13.22
CA THR A 148 -10.93 19.12 -13.96
C THR A 148 -9.75 18.37 -14.59
N GLU A 149 -9.18 18.92 -15.66
CA GLU A 149 -8.01 18.30 -16.31
C GLU A 149 -6.81 18.22 -15.34
N ALA A 150 -6.67 19.16 -14.41
CA ALA A 150 -5.66 19.09 -13.36
C ALA A 150 -5.86 17.87 -12.46
N ALA A 151 -7.08 17.65 -11.96
CA ALA A 151 -7.42 16.47 -11.17
C ALA A 151 -7.27 15.17 -11.95
N PHE A 152 -7.67 15.15 -13.22
CA PHE A 152 -7.50 13.98 -14.08
C PHE A 152 -6.03 13.59 -14.25
N LYS A 153 -5.12 14.56 -14.38
CA LYS A 153 -3.68 14.30 -14.44
C LYS A 153 -3.15 13.67 -13.15
N GLU A 154 -3.65 14.10 -11.98
CA GLU A 154 -3.30 13.51 -10.68
C GLU A 154 -3.84 12.08 -10.52
N ASN A 155 -4.98 11.79 -11.13
CA ASN A 155 -5.63 10.48 -11.05
C ASN A 155 -4.98 9.44 -11.98
N ARG A 156 -4.44 9.85 -13.13
CA ARG A 156 -3.76 8.95 -14.08
C ARG A 156 -2.38 8.54 -13.55
N ARG A 157 -2.34 7.55 -12.64
CA ARG A 157 -1.10 7.19 -11.95
C ARG A 157 -0.98 5.70 -11.63
N ALA A 158 0.23 5.27 -11.33
CA ALA A 158 0.54 4.01 -10.65
C ALA A 158 1.30 4.33 -9.36
N ASP A 159 0.76 3.87 -8.23
CA ASP A 159 1.32 4.10 -6.91
C ASP A 159 2.16 2.90 -6.44
N PHE A 160 3.27 3.16 -5.77
CA PHE A 160 4.07 2.16 -5.06
C PHE A 160 3.60 2.06 -3.61
N VAL A 161 3.22 0.85 -3.18
CA VAL A 161 2.81 0.55 -1.80
C VAL A 161 3.66 -0.58 -1.26
N TYR A 162 4.53 -0.29 -0.30
CA TYR A 162 5.39 -1.27 0.35
C TYR A 162 4.63 -2.15 1.33
N GLN A 163 5.06 -3.44 1.42
CA GLN A 163 4.48 -4.46 2.28
C GLN A 163 5.49 -4.91 3.34
#